data_5e0b607623fbd56b5da8b33c606de918
#
_entry.id   5e0b607623fbd56b5da8b33c606de918
#
_cell.length_a   1.000
_cell.length_b   1.000
_cell.length_c   1.000
_cell.angle_alpha   90.00
_cell.angle_beta   90.00
_cell.angle_gamma   90.00
#
_symmetry.space_group_name_H-M   'P 1'
#
loop_
_entity.id
_entity.type
_entity.pdbx_description
1 polymer ?
#
loop_
_entity_poly.entity_id
_entity_poly.type
_entity_poly.pdbx_seq_one_letter_code
_entity_poly.pdbx_strand_id
1 'polypeptide(L)'
;SAMFFQKKSDSNDLQKWLLENSKNFSNEQKQSVNLCAEYLEFMDSKVHSLMTQNDIKLSLFVGLKKGFGSVIFGELWNYLKNQGYKNMYLWTDCECNWKWYLKEGFSLIEEIVYEKFNDEKGEYKAYIFKKEF
;
A
#
# COMPACT_ATOMS: atom_id res chain seq x y z
N SER A 1 11.44 -7.65 0.40
CA SER A 1 10.73 -7.56 1.68
C SER A 1 9.24 -7.39 1.46
N ALA A 2 8.44 -7.94 2.36
CA ALA A 2 6.99 -7.80 2.33
C ALA A 2 6.48 -7.46 3.73
N MET A 3 5.51 -6.55 3.80
CA MET A 3 4.83 -6.18 5.05
C MET A 3 3.32 -6.36 4.87
N PHE A 4 2.69 -6.95 5.87
CA PHE A 4 1.26 -7.23 5.87
C PHE A 4 0.60 -6.66 7.12
N PHE A 5 -0.63 -6.17 6.95
CA PHE A 5 -1.47 -5.73 8.04
C PHE A 5 -2.85 -6.37 7.94
N GLN A 6 -3.32 -6.89 9.06
CA GLN A 6 -4.70 -7.33 9.22
C GLN A 6 -5.60 -6.12 9.53
N LYS A 7 -6.90 -6.23 9.23
CA LYS A 7 -7.85 -5.14 9.49
C LYS A 7 -7.83 -4.63 10.94
N LYS A 8 -7.54 -5.50 11.91
CA LYS A 8 -7.52 -5.16 13.33
C LYS A 8 -6.20 -4.55 13.81
N SER A 9 -5.13 -4.58 13.00
CA SER A 9 -3.87 -3.97 13.41
C SER A 9 -3.94 -2.46 13.19
N ASP A 10 -3.63 -1.74 14.24
CA ASP A 10 -3.59 -0.29 14.24
C ASP A 10 -2.24 0.19 13.72
N SER A 11 -2.23 0.90 12.60
CA SER A 11 -1.02 1.35 11.92
C SER A 11 -0.56 2.76 12.33
N ASN A 12 -0.95 3.25 13.50
CA ASN A 12 -0.56 4.58 13.99
C ASN A 12 0.92 4.71 14.38
N ASP A 13 1.70 3.65 14.31
CA ASP A 13 3.10 3.64 14.70
C ASP A 13 3.96 4.58 13.86
N LEU A 14 3.69 4.69 12.56
CA LEU A 14 4.42 5.62 11.68
C LEU A 14 4.16 7.06 12.06
N GLN A 15 2.90 7.42 12.34
CA GLN A 15 2.55 8.78 12.76
C GLN A 15 3.16 9.14 14.10
N LYS A 16 3.16 8.21 15.06
CA LYS A 16 3.84 8.41 16.35
C LYS A 16 5.33 8.65 16.17
N TRP A 17 5.98 7.83 15.37
CA TRP A 17 7.40 7.96 15.06
C TRP A 17 7.71 9.33 14.43
N LEU A 18 6.89 9.76 13.47
CA LEU A 18 7.04 11.05 12.80
C LEU A 18 6.88 12.22 13.77
N LEU A 19 5.89 12.17 14.67
CA LEU A 19 5.68 13.19 15.68
C LEU A 19 6.87 13.28 16.65
N GLU A 20 7.42 12.14 17.06
CA GLU A 20 8.55 12.09 17.99
C GLU A 20 9.87 12.56 17.36
N ASN A 21 10.07 12.30 16.06
CA ASN A 21 11.33 12.55 15.36
C ASN A 21 11.33 13.80 14.47
N SER A 22 10.18 14.48 14.32
CA SER A 22 10.05 15.66 13.45
C SER A 22 10.76 16.91 13.97
N LYS A 23 11.20 16.90 15.22
CA LYS A 23 11.90 18.06 15.85
C LYS A 23 13.17 18.46 15.11
N ASN A 24 13.83 17.52 14.44
CA ASN A 24 15.08 17.72 13.75
C ASN A 24 14.91 18.07 12.26
N PHE A 25 13.68 18.15 11.77
CA PHE A 25 13.39 18.44 10.38
C PHE A 25 13.27 19.94 10.13
N SER A 26 13.70 20.40 8.96
CA SER A 26 13.41 21.76 8.46
C SER A 26 11.89 21.92 8.24
N ASN A 27 11.42 23.17 8.12
CA ASN A 27 10.00 23.44 7.85
C ASN A 27 9.53 22.79 6.54
N GLU A 28 10.36 22.82 5.49
CA GLU A 28 10.05 22.16 4.22
C GLU A 28 9.98 20.64 4.36
N GLN A 29 10.91 20.04 5.10
CA GLN A 29 10.90 18.60 5.40
C GLN A 29 9.67 18.20 6.18
N LYS A 30 9.29 18.97 7.22
CA LYS A 30 8.06 18.74 8.00
C LYS A 30 6.82 18.79 7.12
N GLN A 31 6.74 19.75 6.21
CA GLN A 31 5.61 19.88 5.28
C GLN A 31 5.54 18.69 4.34
N SER A 32 6.66 18.27 3.76
CA SER A 32 6.72 17.10 2.87
C SER A 32 6.35 15.82 3.58
N VAL A 33 6.85 15.61 4.80
CA VAL A 33 6.52 14.45 5.64
C VAL A 33 5.03 14.42 5.98
N ASN A 34 4.45 15.57 6.34
CA ASN A 34 3.03 15.67 6.66
C ASN A 34 2.16 15.35 5.45
N LEU A 35 2.50 15.84 4.27
CA LEU A 35 1.79 15.52 3.02
C LEU A 35 1.85 14.03 2.69
N CYS A 36 3.02 13.42 2.84
CA CYS A 36 3.17 11.98 2.66
C CYS A 36 2.34 11.19 3.69
N ALA A 37 2.38 11.58 4.95
CA ALA A 37 1.62 10.93 6.02
C ALA A 37 0.12 11.02 5.77
N GLU A 38 -0.38 12.17 5.35
CA GLU A 38 -1.80 12.34 4.99
C GLU A 38 -2.21 11.42 3.84
N TYR A 39 -1.37 11.31 2.81
CA TYR A 39 -1.63 10.45 1.66
C TYR A 39 -1.67 8.98 2.06
N LEU A 40 -0.68 8.51 2.84
CA LEU A 40 -0.64 7.14 3.32
C LEU A 40 -1.87 6.80 4.17
N GLU A 41 -2.24 7.68 5.08
CA GLU A 41 -3.42 7.50 5.93
C GLU A 41 -4.71 7.47 5.10
N PHE A 42 -4.85 8.37 4.15
CA PHE A 42 -5.99 8.42 3.25
C PHE A 42 -6.16 7.09 2.49
N MET A 43 -5.08 6.58 1.87
CA MET A 43 -5.13 5.34 1.11
C MET A 43 -5.35 4.12 2.00
N ASP A 44 -4.66 4.06 3.14
CA ASP A 44 -4.83 2.97 4.11
C ASP A 44 -6.26 2.92 4.66
N SER A 45 -6.85 4.06 4.97
CA SER A 45 -8.23 4.15 5.45
C SER A 45 -9.22 3.67 4.40
N LYS A 46 -9.01 4.02 3.13
CA LYS A 46 -9.86 3.54 2.03
C LYS A 46 -9.79 2.02 1.89
N VAL A 47 -8.59 1.45 1.90
CA VAL A 47 -8.42 0.00 1.83
C VAL A 47 -9.04 -0.69 3.04
N HIS A 48 -8.80 -0.18 4.24
CA HIS A 48 -9.38 -0.74 5.48
C HIS A 48 -10.91 -0.73 5.44
N SER A 49 -11.54 0.28 4.84
CA SER A 49 -13.00 0.33 4.72
C SER A 49 -13.58 -0.78 3.85
N LEU A 50 -12.78 -1.31 2.92
CA LEU A 50 -13.17 -2.40 2.02
C LEU A 50 -12.90 -3.78 2.60
N MET A 51 -12.01 -3.90 3.58
CA MET A 51 -11.57 -5.17 4.16
C MET A 51 -12.54 -5.72 5.20
N THR A 52 -12.61 -7.04 5.28
CA THR A 52 -13.28 -7.79 6.34
C THR A 52 -12.25 -8.44 7.27
N GLN A 53 -12.72 -9.16 8.31
CA GLN A 53 -11.82 -9.78 9.31
C GLN A 53 -10.88 -10.84 8.73
N ASN A 54 -11.26 -11.47 7.62
CA ASN A 54 -10.49 -12.55 6.99
C ASN A 54 -9.63 -12.04 5.82
N ASP A 55 -9.52 -10.75 5.68
CA ASP A 55 -8.72 -10.13 4.63
C ASP A 55 -7.38 -9.66 5.18
N ILE A 56 -6.39 -9.60 4.30
CA ILE A 56 -5.05 -9.11 4.62
C ILE A 56 -4.65 -8.01 3.63
N LYS A 57 -3.94 -7.02 4.11
CA LYS A 57 -3.40 -5.95 3.27
C LYS A 57 -1.90 -6.13 3.09
N LEU A 58 -1.45 -6.15 1.85
CA LEU A 58 -0.04 -6.06 1.50
C LEU A 58 0.37 -4.58 1.51
N SER A 59 1.27 -4.20 2.41
CA SER A 59 1.70 -2.81 2.54
C SER A 59 2.98 -2.49 1.80
N LEU A 60 3.91 -3.46 1.72
CA LEU A 60 5.18 -3.24 1.04
C LEU A 60 5.65 -4.55 0.43
N PHE A 61 5.99 -4.50 -0.84
CA PHE A 61 6.62 -5.61 -1.55
C PHE A 61 7.74 -5.06 -2.44
N VAL A 62 8.96 -5.45 -2.14
CA VAL A 62 10.16 -4.99 -2.86
C VAL A 62 10.98 -6.18 -3.29
N GLY A 63 11.22 -6.31 -4.58
CA GLY A 63 12.11 -7.31 -5.16
C GLY A 63 13.50 -6.73 -5.41
N LEU A 64 14.53 -7.40 -4.92
CA LEU A 64 15.93 -6.98 -5.12
C LEU A 64 16.53 -7.47 -6.44
N LYS A 65 15.93 -8.51 -7.03
CA LYS A 65 16.38 -9.07 -8.30
C LYS A 65 15.21 -9.25 -9.26
N LYS A 66 15.42 -8.91 -10.51
CA LYS A 66 14.42 -9.09 -11.58
C LYS A 66 14.03 -10.57 -11.71
N GLY A 67 12.74 -10.86 -11.75
CA GLY A 67 12.18 -12.20 -11.92
C GLY A 67 11.95 -12.98 -10.63
N PHE A 68 12.56 -12.59 -9.51
CA PHE A 68 12.35 -13.26 -8.22
C PHE A 68 11.05 -12.82 -7.52
N GLY A 69 10.52 -11.66 -7.88
CA GLY A 69 9.29 -11.14 -7.29
C GLY A 69 8.11 -12.10 -7.40
N SER A 70 7.87 -12.63 -8.60
CA SER A 70 6.75 -13.55 -8.85
C SER A 70 6.92 -14.87 -8.11
N VAL A 71 8.14 -15.38 -7.98
CA VAL A 71 8.43 -16.64 -7.24
C VAL A 71 8.14 -16.46 -5.75
N ILE A 72 8.71 -15.41 -5.15
CA ILE A 72 8.52 -15.11 -3.73
C ILE A 72 7.04 -14.82 -3.44
N PHE A 73 6.40 -14.08 -4.32
CA PHE A 73 4.98 -13.77 -4.19
C PHE A 73 4.11 -15.02 -4.24
N GLY A 74 4.42 -15.97 -5.14
CA GLY A 74 3.71 -17.25 -5.21
C GLY A 74 3.83 -18.07 -3.92
N GLU A 75 5.03 -18.17 -3.36
CA GLU A 75 5.26 -18.83 -2.08
C GLU A 75 4.47 -18.19 -0.94
N LEU A 76 4.54 -16.86 -0.87
CA LEU A 76 3.82 -16.08 0.13
C LEU A 76 2.30 -16.22 -0.02
N TRP A 77 1.82 -16.22 -1.25
CA TRP A 77 0.41 -16.41 -1.58
C TRP A 77 -0.10 -17.74 -1.04
N ASN A 78 0.62 -18.83 -1.30
CA ASN A 78 0.29 -20.16 -0.82
C ASN A 78 0.29 -20.24 0.72
N TYR A 79 1.29 -19.62 1.35
CA TYR A 79 1.35 -19.55 2.81
C TYR A 79 0.10 -18.86 3.40
N LEU A 80 -0.25 -17.69 2.88
CA LEU A 80 -1.40 -16.92 3.37
C LEU A 80 -2.72 -17.62 3.10
N LYS A 81 -2.85 -18.28 1.96
CA LYS A 81 -4.02 -19.11 1.64
C LYS A 81 -4.20 -20.21 2.67
N ASN A 82 -3.12 -20.88 3.06
CA ASN A 82 -3.14 -21.94 4.07
C ASN A 82 -3.46 -21.41 5.47
N GLN A 83 -3.22 -20.12 5.74
CA GLN A 83 -3.59 -19.48 6.99
C GLN A 83 -5.10 -19.13 7.07
N GLY A 84 -5.85 -19.32 5.99
CA GLY A 84 -7.29 -19.11 5.97
C GLY A 84 -7.74 -17.70 5.59
N TYR A 85 -6.85 -16.85 5.08
CA TYR A 85 -7.24 -15.54 4.53
C TYR A 85 -8.09 -15.71 3.28
N LYS A 86 -9.07 -14.82 3.10
CA LYS A 86 -9.99 -14.87 1.95
C LYS A 86 -9.55 -13.97 0.81
N ASN A 87 -9.10 -12.77 1.11
CA ASN A 87 -8.72 -11.79 0.11
C ASN A 87 -7.45 -11.06 0.51
N MET A 88 -6.67 -10.71 -0.48
CA MET A 88 -5.56 -9.77 -0.32
C MET A 88 -5.92 -8.45 -0.98
N TYR A 89 -5.74 -7.37 -0.24
CA TYR A 89 -5.86 -6.00 -0.72
C TYR A 89 -4.50 -5.32 -0.73
N LEU A 90 -4.32 -4.41 -1.65
CA LEU A 90 -3.18 -3.49 -1.66
C LEU A 90 -3.57 -2.21 -2.36
N TRP A 91 -2.80 -1.18 -2.13
CA TRP A 91 -2.85 0.03 -2.94
C TRP A 91 -1.46 0.39 -3.42
N THR A 92 -1.41 1.05 -4.56
CA THR A 92 -0.19 1.53 -5.21
C THR A 92 -0.53 2.80 -5.98
N ASP A 93 0.42 3.35 -6.72
CA ASP A 93 0.20 4.58 -7.45
C ASP A 93 0.91 4.59 -8.82
N CYS A 94 0.73 5.69 -9.54
CA CYS A 94 1.26 5.85 -10.89
C CYS A 94 2.81 5.91 -10.97
N GLU A 95 3.48 6.17 -9.85
CA GLU A 95 4.94 6.16 -9.76
C GLU A 95 5.51 4.74 -9.62
N CYS A 96 4.67 3.78 -9.28
CA CYS A 96 5.05 2.38 -9.08
C CYS A 96 4.69 1.52 -10.30
N ASN A 97 5.23 0.31 -10.34
CA ASN A 97 4.89 -0.67 -11.39
C ASN A 97 3.54 -1.35 -11.08
N TRP A 98 2.46 -0.57 -11.11
CA TRP A 98 1.13 -1.05 -10.76
C TRP A 98 0.58 -2.10 -11.73
N LYS A 99 1.01 -2.08 -12.98
CA LYS A 99 0.59 -3.06 -14.00
C LYS A 99 1.05 -4.48 -13.68
N TRP A 100 2.09 -4.62 -12.87
CA TRP A 100 2.57 -5.93 -12.43
C TRP A 100 1.48 -6.68 -11.64
N TYR A 101 0.70 -5.97 -10.83
CA TYR A 101 -0.37 -6.60 -10.07
C TYR A 101 -1.50 -7.14 -10.96
N LEU A 102 -1.79 -6.48 -12.08
CA LEU A 102 -2.73 -7.02 -13.07
C LEU A 102 -2.23 -8.34 -13.65
N LYS A 103 -0.93 -8.44 -13.95
CA LYS A 103 -0.31 -9.68 -14.44
C LYS A 103 -0.35 -10.80 -13.41
N GLU A 104 -0.25 -10.46 -12.14
CA GLU A 104 -0.34 -11.43 -11.03
C GLU A 104 -1.79 -11.81 -10.68
N GLY A 105 -2.77 -11.32 -11.43
CA GLY A 105 -4.15 -11.72 -11.29
C GLY A 105 -4.98 -10.90 -10.31
N PHE A 106 -4.48 -9.74 -9.88
CA PHE A 106 -5.27 -8.80 -9.10
C PHE A 106 -6.28 -8.07 -9.96
N SER A 107 -7.42 -7.76 -9.38
CA SER A 107 -8.44 -6.90 -9.99
C SER A 107 -8.29 -5.47 -9.50
N LEU A 108 -8.32 -4.52 -10.41
CA LEU A 108 -8.39 -3.11 -10.07
C LEU A 108 -9.80 -2.79 -9.57
N ILE A 109 -9.91 -2.39 -8.30
CA ILE A 109 -11.19 -2.09 -7.67
C ILE A 109 -11.52 -0.61 -7.78
N GLU A 110 -10.54 0.25 -7.56
CA GLU A 110 -10.74 1.69 -7.54
C GLU A 110 -9.51 2.43 -8.06
N GLU A 111 -9.74 3.44 -8.89
CA GLU A 111 -8.75 4.40 -9.33
C GLU A 111 -9.09 5.75 -8.67
N ILE A 112 -8.11 6.34 -8.01
CA ILE A 112 -8.29 7.56 -7.22
C ILE A 112 -7.34 8.63 -7.74
N VAL A 113 -7.88 9.79 -8.09
CA VAL A 113 -7.06 10.97 -8.37
C VAL A 113 -6.76 11.68 -7.05
N TYR A 114 -5.49 11.72 -6.68
CA TYR A 114 -5.05 12.44 -5.48
C TYR A 114 -4.60 13.85 -5.86
N GLU A 115 -5.52 14.78 -5.78
CA GLU A 115 -5.37 16.15 -6.32
C GLU A 115 -4.19 16.90 -5.72
N LYS A 116 -3.86 16.68 -4.46
CA LYS A 116 -2.73 17.34 -3.78
C LYS A 116 -1.38 17.04 -4.41
N PHE A 117 -1.28 15.94 -5.16
CA PHE A 117 -0.05 15.52 -5.84
C PHE A 117 -0.10 15.76 -7.36
N ASN A 118 -1.15 16.37 -7.86
CA ASN A 118 -1.21 16.77 -9.27
C ASN A 118 -0.10 17.78 -9.58
N ASP A 119 0.52 17.63 -10.74
CA ASP A 119 1.60 18.50 -11.20
C ASP A 119 1.41 18.87 -12.68
N GLU A 120 2.43 19.49 -13.27
CA GLU A 120 2.43 19.89 -14.68
C GLU A 120 2.29 18.71 -15.65
N LYS A 121 2.68 17.50 -15.22
CA LYS A 121 2.60 16.27 -16.01
C LYS A 121 1.18 15.69 -16.05
N GLY A 122 0.31 16.12 -15.15
CA GLY A 122 -1.08 15.68 -15.09
C GLY A 122 -1.53 15.24 -13.70
N GLU A 123 -2.55 14.39 -13.70
CA GLU A 123 -3.17 13.89 -12.49
C GLU A 123 -2.33 12.81 -11.82
N TYR A 124 -2.20 12.88 -10.50
CA TYR A 124 -1.59 11.82 -9.70
C TYR A 124 -2.64 10.78 -9.34
N LYS A 125 -2.43 9.55 -9.78
CA LYS A 125 -3.40 8.47 -9.60
C LYS A 125 -2.89 7.40 -8.66
N ALA A 126 -3.77 6.95 -7.77
CA ALA A 126 -3.56 5.80 -6.91
C ALA A 126 -4.57 4.71 -7.27
N TYR A 127 -4.20 3.46 -7.02
CA TYR A 127 -4.96 2.28 -7.44
C TYR A 127 -5.13 1.32 -6.27
N ILE A 128 -6.35 0.84 -6.08
CA ILE A 128 -6.65 -0.21 -5.09
C ILE A 128 -6.90 -1.52 -5.83
N PHE A 129 -6.18 -2.55 -5.43
CA PHE A 129 -6.26 -3.88 -5.99
C PHE A 129 -6.75 -4.90 -4.96
N LYS A 130 -7.43 -5.92 -5.45
CA LYS A 130 -7.91 -7.06 -4.67
C LYS A 130 -7.68 -8.35 -5.43
N LYS A 131 -7.33 -9.41 -4.70
CA LYS A 131 -7.29 -10.78 -5.23
C LYS A 131 -7.80 -11.76 -4.19
N GLU A 132 -8.68 -12.68 -4.61
CA GLU A 132 -9.15 -13.77 -3.77
C GLU A 132 -8.11 -14.87 -3.68
N PHE A 133 -7.96 -15.42 -2.48
CA PHE A 133 -7.13 -16.60 -2.27
C PHE A 133 -7.75 -17.88 -2.80
#